data_ec79ae2e840582bea2598824442d0770
#
_entry.id   ec79ae2e840582bea2598824442d0770
#
_cell.length_a   1.000
_cell.length_b   1.000
_cell.length_c   1.000
_cell.angle_alpha   90.00
_cell.angle_beta   90.00
_cell.angle_gamma   90.00
#
_symmetry.space_group_name_H-M   'P 1'
#
loop_
_entity.id
_entity.type
_entity.pdbx_description
1 polymer ?
#
loop_
_entity_poly.entity_id
_entity_poly.type
_entity_poly.pdbx_seq_one_letter_code
_entity_poly.pdbx_strand_id
1 'polypeptide(L)'
;MSGAAVASFFLPAVKMAGADRIGGSNSFILCLGGLFGIMPDTMDFKMGQFFTKSEYEIDPDPMDPSPQEMAEGLGKALDQAYDTNQPVKAQMYPMRMGADLWRQYVINFDGETNEVMIVINEIVTTSQVPILGSEPPPEKRIGRYRIKGEFNITHGRPSVVDIMSGPMYSFFKNDDGKMEIEFLPWHRTWSHSYVLGLMMSVPVWLIASLAAGWHIGWLYGLIAFLGFAVHLTEDLTGHMGGSLLWPIVKPRCNGLNLFKASNPHANFSIDYAAVVLI
;
A
#
# COMPACT_ATOMS: atom_id res chain seq x y z
N MET A 1 -12.43 8.91 6.46
CA MET A 1 -13.35 10.02 6.78
C MET A 1 -13.70 10.89 5.59
N SER A 2 -12.76 11.29 4.78
CA SER A 2 -12.97 12.21 3.63
C SER A 2 -14.05 11.77 2.64
N GLY A 3 -14.18 10.47 2.36
CA GLY A 3 -15.28 9.95 1.52
C GLY A 3 -16.67 10.20 2.10
N ALA A 4 -16.83 10.08 3.43
CA ALA A 4 -18.08 10.43 4.10
C ALA A 4 -18.33 11.95 4.08
N ALA A 5 -17.29 12.75 4.25
CA ALA A 5 -17.38 14.22 4.17
C ALA A 5 -17.84 14.68 2.77
N VAL A 6 -17.26 14.10 1.72
CA VAL A 6 -17.73 14.37 0.35
C VAL A 6 -19.18 13.96 0.17
N ALA A 7 -19.62 12.80 0.69
CA ALA A 7 -20.98 12.34 0.61
C ALA A 7 -21.97 13.29 1.32
N SER A 8 -21.56 13.97 2.41
CA SER A 8 -22.40 14.90 3.15
C SER A 8 -22.92 16.06 2.30
N PHE A 9 -22.14 16.54 1.34
CA PHE A 9 -22.57 17.60 0.42
C PHE A 9 -23.76 17.20 -0.47
N PHE A 10 -23.97 15.89 -0.68
CA PHE A 10 -25.06 15.39 -1.50
C PHE A 10 -26.34 15.08 -0.72
N LEU A 11 -26.32 15.16 0.61
CA LEU A 11 -27.48 14.90 1.44
C LEU A 11 -28.72 15.74 1.06
N PRO A 12 -28.60 17.06 0.81
CA PRO A 12 -29.76 17.86 0.38
C PRO A 12 -30.30 17.39 -0.99
N ALA A 13 -29.43 17.09 -1.94
CA ALA A 13 -29.83 16.63 -3.27
C ALA A 13 -30.56 15.30 -3.23
N VAL A 14 -30.06 14.35 -2.42
CA VAL A 14 -30.69 13.04 -2.23
C VAL A 14 -32.05 13.15 -1.56
N LYS A 15 -32.17 14.01 -0.55
CA LYS A 15 -33.47 14.30 0.10
C LYS A 15 -34.47 14.93 -0.86
N MET A 16 -34.06 15.95 -1.63
CA MET A 16 -34.90 16.61 -2.62
C MET A 16 -35.37 15.66 -3.73
N ALA A 17 -34.55 14.64 -4.08
CA ALA A 17 -34.87 13.64 -5.05
C ALA A 17 -35.84 12.55 -4.52
N GLY A 18 -36.25 12.61 -3.23
CA GLY A 18 -37.22 11.67 -2.65
C GLY A 18 -36.66 10.30 -2.31
N ALA A 19 -35.35 10.25 -2.01
CA ALA A 19 -34.65 8.99 -1.67
C ALA A 19 -35.07 8.40 -0.30
N ASP A 20 -35.99 9.04 0.43
CA ASP A 20 -36.56 8.52 1.68
C ASP A 20 -37.19 7.13 1.54
N ARG A 21 -37.47 6.71 0.32
CA ARG A 21 -38.10 5.40 -0.01
C ARG A 21 -37.15 4.20 0.01
N ILE A 22 -35.81 4.42 -0.06
CA ILE A 22 -34.81 3.32 -0.15
C ILE A 22 -34.03 3.16 1.16
N GLY A 23 -34.51 3.70 2.27
CA GLY A 23 -33.69 3.79 3.47
C GLY A 23 -32.59 4.85 3.33
N GLY A 24 -32.88 5.93 2.61
CA GLY A 24 -32.04 7.11 2.43
C GLY A 24 -31.81 7.87 3.71
N SER A 25 -31.47 7.15 4.80
CA SER A 25 -30.96 7.76 5.99
C SER A 25 -29.65 8.46 5.66
N ASN A 26 -29.41 9.62 6.24
CA ASN A 26 -28.13 10.32 6.15
C ASN A 26 -26.96 9.36 6.39
N SER A 27 -27.12 8.45 7.35
CA SER A 27 -26.15 7.42 7.71
C SER A 27 -25.76 6.51 6.54
N PHE A 28 -26.74 6.06 5.72
CA PHE A 28 -26.45 5.19 4.58
C PHE A 28 -25.61 5.92 3.52
N ILE A 29 -25.91 7.16 3.23
CA ILE A 29 -25.19 7.98 2.24
C ILE A 29 -23.76 8.24 2.71
N LEU A 30 -23.59 8.61 3.99
CA LEU A 30 -22.27 8.81 4.60
C LEU A 30 -21.47 7.50 4.61
N CYS A 31 -22.11 6.38 4.95
CA CYS A 31 -21.47 5.05 4.89
C CYS A 31 -21.04 4.68 3.47
N LEU A 32 -21.87 4.97 2.46
CA LEU A 32 -21.55 4.68 1.07
C LEU A 32 -20.29 5.45 0.63
N GLY A 33 -20.23 6.76 0.89
CA GLY A 33 -19.05 7.57 0.59
C GLY A 33 -17.82 7.13 1.38
N GLY A 34 -18.00 6.82 2.66
CA GLY A 34 -16.93 6.32 3.52
C GLY A 34 -16.39 4.97 3.07
N LEU A 35 -17.28 4.01 2.72
CA LEU A 35 -16.91 2.69 2.22
C LEU A 35 -16.07 2.79 0.94
N PHE A 36 -16.52 3.60 -0.02
CA PHE A 36 -15.77 3.81 -1.25
C PHE A 36 -14.46 4.59 -1.01
N GLY A 37 -14.43 5.45 0.02
CA GLY A 37 -13.23 6.16 0.41
C GLY A 37 -12.12 5.29 1.01
N ILE A 38 -12.45 4.10 1.56
CA ILE A 38 -11.44 3.15 2.08
C ILE A 38 -11.20 1.98 1.12
N MET A 39 -11.97 1.89 0.04
CA MET A 39 -11.95 0.74 -0.86
C MET A 39 -10.63 0.57 -1.61
N PRO A 40 -9.93 1.62 -2.10
CA PRO A 40 -8.64 1.46 -2.77
C PRO A 40 -7.64 0.71 -1.93
N ASP A 41 -7.43 1.13 -0.68
CA ASP A 41 -6.53 0.48 0.27
C ASP A 41 -7.00 -0.93 0.65
N THR A 42 -8.31 -1.10 0.86
CA THR A 42 -8.87 -2.42 1.17
C THR A 42 -8.58 -3.43 0.06
N MET A 43 -8.66 -3.01 -1.20
CA MET A 43 -8.32 -3.86 -2.34
C MET A 43 -6.83 -4.18 -2.38
N ASP A 44 -5.97 -3.22 -2.12
CA ASP A 44 -4.52 -3.47 -2.06
C ASP A 44 -4.16 -4.46 -0.95
N PHE A 45 -4.57 -4.17 0.29
CA PHE A 45 -4.17 -4.97 1.46
C PHE A 45 -4.85 -6.34 1.53
N LYS A 46 -6.03 -6.50 0.97
CA LYS A 46 -6.79 -7.76 1.07
C LYS A 46 -6.78 -8.58 -0.20
N MET A 47 -6.72 -7.92 -1.36
CA MET A 47 -6.82 -8.61 -2.65
C MET A 47 -5.51 -8.61 -3.44
N GLY A 48 -4.59 -7.68 -3.20
CA GLY A 48 -3.32 -7.59 -3.91
C GLY A 48 -2.51 -8.89 -3.83
N GLN A 49 -2.52 -9.56 -2.69
CA GLN A 49 -1.85 -10.83 -2.46
C GLN A 49 -2.37 -11.98 -3.34
N PHE A 50 -3.62 -11.92 -3.80
CA PHE A 50 -4.17 -12.96 -4.70
C PHE A 50 -3.67 -12.83 -6.15
N PHE A 51 -3.21 -11.65 -6.53
CA PHE A 51 -2.80 -11.36 -7.92
C PHE A 51 -1.29 -11.35 -8.11
N THR A 52 -0.52 -11.25 -7.03
CA THR A 52 0.93 -11.26 -7.06
C THR A 52 1.45 -12.47 -6.30
N LYS A 53 1.94 -13.47 -7.03
CA LYS A 53 2.62 -14.62 -6.43
C LYS A 53 4.12 -14.34 -6.41
N SER A 54 4.74 -14.61 -5.27
CA SER A 54 6.20 -14.66 -5.11
C SER A 54 6.65 -16.11 -4.97
N GLU A 55 7.82 -16.42 -5.48
CA GLU A 55 8.45 -17.72 -5.33
C GLU A 55 9.03 -17.90 -3.93
N TYR A 56 9.43 -16.78 -3.32
CA TYR A 56 9.95 -16.72 -1.94
C TYR A 56 9.09 -15.78 -1.09
N GLU A 57 8.60 -16.32 0.00
CA GLU A 57 7.88 -15.56 1.02
C GLU A 57 8.70 -15.60 2.32
N ILE A 58 9.18 -14.43 2.77
CA ILE A 58 10.00 -14.30 3.96
C ILE A 58 9.16 -13.59 5.01
N ASP A 59 8.54 -14.41 5.89
CA ASP A 59 7.67 -13.97 6.98
C ASP A 59 8.35 -14.29 8.32
N PRO A 60 9.14 -13.35 8.87
CA PRO A 60 9.89 -13.57 10.09
C PRO A 60 8.98 -13.57 11.33
N ASP A 61 9.33 -14.41 12.33
CA ASP A 61 8.68 -14.37 13.65
C ASP A 61 8.92 -12.99 14.31
N PRO A 62 7.88 -12.19 14.57
CA PRO A 62 8.06 -10.88 15.19
C PRO A 62 8.64 -10.93 16.59
N MET A 63 8.47 -12.05 17.32
CA MET A 63 8.91 -12.21 18.72
C MET A 63 10.37 -12.66 18.83
N ASP A 64 10.85 -13.49 17.89
CA ASP A 64 12.26 -13.95 17.83
C ASP A 64 12.75 -13.98 16.37
N PRO A 65 12.89 -12.82 15.72
CA PRO A 65 13.29 -12.77 14.31
C PRO A 65 14.73 -13.21 14.13
N SER A 66 14.94 -14.07 13.12
CA SER A 66 16.27 -14.48 12.69
C SER A 66 16.71 -13.66 11.47
N PRO A 67 17.55 -12.62 11.64
CA PRO A 67 18.05 -11.84 10.52
C PRO A 67 18.88 -12.69 9.55
N GLN A 68 19.51 -13.76 10.05
CA GLN A 68 20.29 -14.67 9.22
C GLN A 68 19.38 -15.47 8.28
N GLU A 69 18.27 -16.04 8.77
CA GLU A 69 17.31 -16.76 7.91
C GLU A 69 16.65 -15.84 6.89
N MET A 70 16.37 -14.58 7.27
CA MET A 70 15.84 -13.58 6.35
C MET A 70 16.83 -13.25 5.23
N ALA A 71 18.12 -13.05 5.57
CA ALA A 71 19.17 -12.79 4.59
C ALA A 71 19.38 -13.98 3.66
N GLU A 72 19.36 -15.20 4.21
CA GLU A 72 19.45 -16.44 3.43
C GLU A 72 18.25 -16.64 2.50
N GLY A 73 17.04 -16.29 2.93
CA GLY A 73 15.84 -16.36 2.10
C GLY A 73 15.95 -15.48 0.86
N LEU A 74 16.35 -14.22 1.03
CA LEU A 74 16.60 -13.30 -0.09
C LEU A 74 17.78 -13.74 -0.94
N GLY A 75 18.86 -14.20 -0.30
CA GLY A 75 20.06 -14.67 -1.00
C GLY A 75 19.78 -15.88 -1.88
N LYS A 76 19.00 -16.86 -1.39
CA LYS A 76 18.57 -18.03 -2.18
C LYS A 76 17.70 -17.63 -3.39
N ALA A 77 16.82 -16.62 -3.22
CA ALA A 77 16.03 -16.10 -4.33
C ALA A 77 16.92 -15.47 -5.42
N LEU A 78 17.94 -14.70 -5.01
CA LEU A 78 18.94 -14.10 -5.90
C LEU A 78 19.77 -15.19 -6.60
N ASP A 79 20.25 -16.19 -5.86
CA ASP A 79 21.03 -17.29 -6.41
C ASP A 79 20.21 -18.13 -7.39
N GLN A 80 18.93 -18.36 -7.13
CA GLN A 80 18.03 -19.03 -8.07
C GLN A 80 17.88 -18.22 -9.37
N ALA A 81 17.67 -16.90 -9.27
CA ALA A 81 17.59 -16.04 -10.44
C ALA A 81 18.89 -16.05 -11.25
N TYR A 82 20.04 -16.08 -10.56
CA TYR A 82 21.36 -16.18 -11.18
C TYR A 82 21.55 -17.50 -11.92
N ASP A 83 21.21 -18.63 -11.27
CA ASP A 83 21.42 -19.99 -11.80
C ASP A 83 20.44 -20.29 -12.95
N THR A 84 19.20 -19.87 -12.85
CA THR A 84 18.15 -20.18 -13.85
C THR A 84 18.07 -19.18 -14.98
N ASN A 85 18.68 -18.02 -14.84
CA ASN A 85 18.54 -16.88 -15.75
C ASN A 85 17.06 -16.48 -16.00
N GLN A 86 16.21 -16.67 -14.99
CA GLN A 86 14.80 -16.30 -14.99
C GLN A 86 14.52 -15.34 -13.83
N PRO A 87 13.62 -14.36 -14.00
CA PRO A 87 13.21 -13.50 -12.89
C PRO A 87 12.60 -14.31 -11.74
N VAL A 88 13.02 -14.03 -10.51
CA VAL A 88 12.51 -14.63 -9.27
C VAL A 88 11.98 -13.53 -8.36
N LYS A 89 10.77 -13.70 -7.84
CA LYS A 89 10.13 -12.74 -6.96
C LYS A 89 10.24 -13.15 -5.50
N ALA A 90 10.56 -12.22 -4.64
CA ALA A 90 10.60 -12.40 -3.21
C ALA A 90 9.76 -11.34 -2.49
N GLN A 91 8.86 -11.80 -1.62
CA GLN A 91 8.05 -10.96 -0.75
C GLN A 91 8.61 -10.97 0.66
N MET A 92 8.88 -9.79 1.20
CA MET A 92 9.20 -9.60 2.61
C MET A 92 7.94 -9.19 3.37
N TYR A 93 7.76 -9.71 4.59
CA TYR A 93 6.63 -9.34 5.43
C TYR A 93 7.06 -8.45 6.60
N PRO A 94 6.21 -7.49 7.03
CA PRO A 94 6.47 -6.68 8.20
C PRO A 94 6.23 -7.49 9.48
N MET A 95 6.99 -7.22 10.51
CA MET A 95 6.90 -7.91 11.80
C MET A 95 5.91 -7.21 12.73
N ARG A 96 4.66 -7.63 12.73
CA ARG A 96 3.62 -7.09 13.60
C ARG A 96 3.65 -7.79 14.95
N MET A 97 3.91 -7.04 16.04
CA MET A 97 3.98 -7.56 17.40
C MET A 97 2.67 -7.41 18.19
N GLY A 98 1.75 -6.57 17.73
CA GLY A 98 0.48 -6.30 18.42
C GLY A 98 -0.41 -5.34 17.65
N ALA A 99 -1.36 -4.70 18.34
CA ALA A 99 -2.30 -3.78 17.69
C ALA A 99 -1.61 -2.54 17.11
N ASP A 100 -0.62 -2.01 17.86
CA ASP A 100 0.05 -0.73 17.56
C ASP A 100 1.58 -0.85 17.56
N LEU A 101 2.14 -2.07 17.57
CA LEU A 101 3.57 -2.31 17.69
C LEU A 101 4.09 -3.16 16.52
N TRP A 102 5.20 -2.71 15.95
CA TRP A 102 5.86 -3.32 14.81
C TRP A 102 7.38 -3.35 15.06
N ARG A 103 8.03 -4.44 14.71
CA ARG A 103 9.49 -4.50 14.76
C ARG A 103 10.05 -4.06 13.42
N GLN A 104 10.84 -3.01 13.44
CA GLN A 104 11.47 -2.48 12.24
C GLN A 104 12.70 -3.31 11.85
N TYR A 105 12.94 -3.45 10.55
CA TYR A 105 14.19 -3.96 10.02
C TYR A 105 14.59 -3.27 8.73
N VAL A 106 15.86 -3.42 8.39
CA VAL A 106 16.46 -2.81 7.20
C VAL A 106 17.05 -3.89 6.31
N ILE A 107 16.78 -3.79 5.03
CA ILE A 107 17.35 -4.62 3.97
C ILE A 107 18.38 -3.79 3.22
N ASN A 108 19.60 -4.26 3.14
CA ASN A 108 20.66 -3.65 2.36
C ASN A 108 21.24 -4.67 1.38
N PHE A 109 21.37 -4.25 0.13
CA PHE A 109 22.06 -4.99 -0.93
C PHE A 109 23.38 -4.29 -1.20
N ASP A 110 24.48 -4.89 -0.74
CA ASP A 110 25.80 -4.33 -0.83
C ASP A 110 26.50 -4.78 -2.11
N GLY A 111 26.69 -3.86 -3.05
CA GLY A 111 27.35 -4.14 -4.32
C GLY A 111 28.88 -4.27 -4.19
N GLU A 112 29.51 -3.83 -3.10
CA GLU A 112 30.96 -3.95 -2.91
C GLU A 112 31.33 -5.37 -2.42
N THR A 113 30.54 -5.89 -1.48
CA THR A 113 30.77 -7.22 -0.90
C THR A 113 29.94 -8.32 -1.56
N ASN A 114 28.97 -7.96 -2.40
CA ASN A 114 27.97 -8.85 -2.99
C ASN A 114 27.19 -9.61 -1.90
N GLU A 115 26.76 -8.88 -0.87
CA GLU A 115 26.03 -9.44 0.26
C GLU A 115 24.63 -8.81 0.38
N VAL A 116 23.68 -9.65 0.77
CA VAL A 116 22.39 -9.21 1.35
C VAL A 116 22.58 -9.09 2.84
N MET A 117 22.30 -7.94 3.40
CA MET A 117 22.38 -7.70 4.83
C MET A 117 21.01 -7.31 5.38
N ILE A 118 20.58 -7.98 6.44
CA ILE A 118 19.39 -7.64 7.21
C ILE A 118 19.83 -7.13 8.58
N VAL A 119 19.25 -5.99 8.98
CA VAL A 119 19.48 -5.40 10.30
C VAL A 119 18.14 -5.24 11.00
N ILE A 120 17.97 -5.90 12.13
CA ILE A 120 16.77 -5.73 12.99
C ILE A 120 16.99 -4.50 13.86
N ASN A 121 16.01 -3.60 13.84
CA ASN A 121 16.02 -2.36 14.58
C ASN A 121 15.04 -2.39 15.79
N GLU A 122 14.73 -1.20 16.30
CA GLU A 122 13.79 -0.99 17.38
C GLU A 122 12.35 -1.41 17.00
N ILE A 123 11.53 -1.58 18.02
CA ILE A 123 10.08 -1.63 17.89
C ILE A 123 9.59 -0.20 17.65
N VAL A 124 8.67 -0.04 16.71
CA VAL A 124 8.01 1.24 16.39
C VAL A 124 6.50 1.12 16.61
N THR A 125 5.87 2.22 16.95
CA THR A 125 4.40 2.32 16.94
C THR A 125 3.87 2.45 15.51
N THR A 126 2.56 2.30 15.31
CA THR A 126 1.93 2.57 14.00
C THR A 126 2.15 4.01 13.53
N SER A 127 2.43 4.94 14.43
CA SER A 127 2.84 6.32 14.09
C SER A 127 4.34 6.45 13.82
N GLN A 128 5.07 5.34 13.65
CA GLN A 128 6.51 5.29 13.36
C GLN A 128 7.40 5.90 14.46
N VAL A 129 6.90 5.94 15.70
CA VAL A 129 7.69 6.41 16.85
C VAL A 129 8.47 5.22 17.42
N PRO A 130 9.83 5.27 17.45
CA PRO A 130 10.64 4.19 17.97
C PRO A 130 10.56 4.10 19.49
N ILE A 131 10.59 2.86 20.00
CA ILE A 131 10.72 2.55 21.43
C ILE A 131 12.18 2.31 21.72
N LEU A 132 12.85 3.31 22.25
CA LEU A 132 14.29 3.26 22.52
C LEU A 132 14.67 2.09 23.44
N GLY A 133 15.75 1.39 23.09
CA GLY A 133 16.26 0.24 23.86
C GLY A 133 15.50 -1.06 23.61
N SER A 134 14.65 -1.12 22.58
CA SER A 134 13.94 -2.33 22.18
C SER A 134 14.63 -3.11 21.07
N GLU A 135 15.83 -2.70 20.68
CA GLU A 135 16.66 -3.43 19.70
C GLU A 135 17.06 -4.80 20.24
N PRO A 136 17.17 -5.81 19.36
CA PRO A 136 17.76 -7.08 19.75
C PRO A 136 19.22 -6.92 20.21
N PRO A 137 19.73 -7.85 21.05
CA PRO A 137 21.12 -7.86 21.41
C PRO A 137 22.01 -7.96 20.15
N PRO A 138 23.26 -7.42 20.18
CA PRO A 138 24.11 -7.27 18.99
C PRO A 138 24.30 -8.55 18.19
N GLU A 139 24.38 -9.70 18.84
CA GLU A 139 24.56 -11.02 18.24
C GLU A 139 23.34 -11.53 17.45
N LYS A 140 22.15 -10.98 17.73
CA LYS A 140 20.88 -11.31 17.04
C LYS A 140 20.41 -10.18 16.12
N ARG A 141 21.23 -9.16 15.92
CA ARG A 141 20.80 -7.95 15.22
C ARG A 141 21.03 -8.00 13.71
N ILE A 142 22.10 -8.68 13.27
CA ILE A 142 22.56 -8.62 11.87
C ILE A 142 22.65 -10.02 11.28
N GLY A 143 22.06 -10.20 10.10
CA GLY A 143 22.22 -11.37 9.24
C GLY A 143 22.84 -10.98 7.92
N ARG A 144 23.64 -11.86 7.33
CA ARG A 144 24.32 -11.65 6.06
C ARG A 144 24.30 -12.89 5.20
N TYR A 145 24.17 -12.69 3.89
CA TYR A 145 24.28 -13.76 2.91
C TYR A 145 25.03 -13.24 1.69
N ARG A 146 26.10 -13.92 1.31
CA ARG A 146 26.86 -13.60 0.09
C ARG A 146 26.27 -14.35 -1.08
N ILE A 147 25.86 -13.63 -2.11
CA ILE A 147 25.28 -14.20 -3.34
C ILE A 147 26.35 -14.74 -4.28
N LYS A 148 25.97 -15.63 -5.19
CA LYS A 148 26.86 -16.19 -6.21
C LYS A 148 27.26 -15.18 -7.29
N GLY A 149 26.32 -14.28 -7.64
CA GLY A 149 26.52 -13.26 -8.65
C GLY A 149 27.11 -11.96 -8.10
N GLU A 150 27.34 -11.01 -9.00
CA GLU A 150 27.70 -9.63 -8.64
C GLU A 150 26.47 -8.73 -8.79
N PHE A 151 26.27 -7.81 -7.84
CA PHE A 151 25.22 -6.80 -7.99
C PHE A 151 25.60 -5.74 -9.03
N ASN A 152 24.61 -5.30 -9.80
CA ASN A 152 24.73 -4.05 -10.50
C ASN A 152 24.46 -2.89 -9.50
N ILE A 153 25.42 -1.98 -9.34
CA ILE A 153 25.57 -1.02 -8.22
C ILE A 153 24.48 0.09 -8.21
N THR A 154 23.31 -0.11 -8.70
CA THR A 154 22.29 0.94 -8.78
C THR A 154 21.44 1.13 -7.50
N HIS A 155 21.52 0.23 -6.52
CA HIS A 155 20.70 0.25 -5.31
C HIS A 155 21.47 0.83 -4.11
N GLY A 156 21.68 2.16 -4.11
CA GLY A 156 22.46 2.83 -3.07
C GLY A 156 21.69 3.19 -1.79
N ARG A 157 20.44 2.77 -1.60
CA ARG A 157 19.70 3.09 -0.37
C ARG A 157 19.09 1.85 0.26
N PRO A 158 19.33 1.62 1.58
CA PRO A 158 18.68 0.56 2.32
C PRO A 158 17.15 0.70 2.30
N SER A 159 16.44 -0.41 2.18
CA SER A 159 14.98 -0.47 2.30
C SER A 159 14.60 -0.67 3.76
N VAL A 160 13.89 0.29 4.34
CA VAL A 160 13.36 0.19 5.70
C VAL A 160 11.97 -0.45 5.64
N VAL A 161 11.78 -1.50 6.42
CA VAL A 161 10.48 -2.16 6.61
C VAL A 161 10.04 -1.94 8.04
N ASP A 162 8.94 -1.24 8.22
CA ASP A 162 8.44 -0.87 9.54
C ASP A 162 6.99 -1.29 9.77
N ILE A 163 6.03 -0.63 9.14
CA ILE A 163 4.60 -0.84 9.40
C ILE A 163 3.85 -1.31 8.14
N MET A 164 2.75 -2.01 8.36
CA MET A 164 1.70 -2.40 7.41
C MET A 164 2.14 -3.29 6.26
N SER A 165 3.27 -3.06 5.60
CA SER A 165 3.65 -3.82 4.42
C SER A 165 5.15 -3.91 4.23
N GLY A 166 5.59 -5.04 3.71
CA GLY A 166 6.98 -5.25 3.30
C GLY A 166 7.16 -5.12 1.79
N PRO A 167 8.39 -4.91 1.32
CA PRO A 167 8.71 -4.80 -0.08
C PRO A 167 8.58 -6.14 -0.80
N MET A 168 8.20 -6.06 -2.07
CA MET A 168 8.33 -7.16 -3.02
C MET A 168 9.43 -6.80 -4.01
N TYR A 169 10.32 -7.74 -4.25
CA TYR A 169 11.42 -7.61 -5.19
C TYR A 169 11.27 -8.59 -6.35
N SER A 170 11.74 -8.18 -7.52
CA SER A 170 12.06 -9.06 -8.66
C SER A 170 13.57 -9.06 -8.84
N PHE A 171 14.16 -10.21 -8.77
CA PHE A 171 15.58 -10.42 -8.98
C PHE A 171 15.80 -11.03 -10.37
N PHE A 172 16.69 -10.46 -11.16
CA PHE A 172 17.00 -10.99 -12.48
C PHE A 172 18.45 -10.67 -12.85
N LYS A 173 18.98 -11.45 -13.79
CA LYS A 173 20.29 -11.21 -14.36
C LYS A 173 20.16 -10.31 -15.58
N ASN A 174 20.94 -9.25 -15.65
CA ASN A 174 21.00 -8.36 -16.81
C ASN A 174 21.89 -8.94 -17.93
N ASP A 175 21.95 -8.24 -19.06
CA ASP A 175 22.74 -8.64 -20.23
C ASP A 175 24.25 -8.71 -19.93
N ASP A 176 24.76 -7.97 -18.95
CA ASP A 176 26.13 -7.98 -18.50
C ASP A 176 26.45 -9.12 -17.50
N GLY A 177 25.45 -9.96 -17.20
CA GLY A 177 25.57 -11.08 -16.26
C GLY A 177 25.49 -10.69 -14.78
N LYS A 178 25.18 -9.43 -14.47
CA LYS A 178 25.05 -8.92 -13.10
C LYS A 178 23.62 -9.03 -12.60
N MET A 179 23.47 -9.13 -11.27
CA MET A 179 22.18 -9.19 -10.62
C MET A 179 21.55 -7.81 -10.49
N GLU A 180 20.35 -7.68 -11.01
CA GLU A 180 19.48 -6.50 -10.85
C GLU A 180 18.39 -6.77 -9.84
N ILE A 181 18.02 -5.73 -9.13
CA ILE A 181 16.96 -5.74 -8.12
C ILE A 181 15.92 -4.70 -8.52
N GLU A 182 14.75 -5.18 -8.89
CA GLU A 182 13.61 -4.33 -9.17
C GLU A 182 12.65 -4.35 -8.00
N PHE A 183 12.34 -3.17 -7.44
CA PHE A 183 11.27 -3.03 -6.47
C PHE A 183 9.92 -3.10 -7.17
N LEU A 184 9.11 -4.10 -6.85
CA LEU A 184 7.77 -4.26 -7.39
C LEU A 184 6.78 -3.52 -6.50
N PRO A 185 6.23 -2.39 -6.95
CA PRO A 185 5.21 -1.68 -6.18
C PRO A 185 3.92 -2.49 -6.21
N TRP A 186 3.48 -3.01 -5.06
CA TRP A 186 2.19 -3.67 -4.92
C TRP A 186 1.09 -2.71 -4.46
N HIS A 187 1.45 -1.64 -3.76
CA HIS A 187 0.56 -0.60 -3.27
C HIS A 187 0.41 0.54 -4.28
N ARG A 188 -0.81 1.08 -4.40
CA ARG A 188 -1.18 2.16 -5.33
C ARG A 188 -0.96 1.81 -6.80
N THR A 189 -1.25 0.57 -7.15
CA THR A 189 -1.19 0.08 -8.53
C THR A 189 -2.57 0.08 -9.18
N TRP A 190 -3.09 -1.06 -9.54
CA TRP A 190 -4.38 -1.23 -10.23
C TRP A 190 -5.59 -0.75 -9.41
N SER A 191 -5.56 -0.88 -8.09
CA SER A 191 -6.61 -0.49 -7.15
C SER A 191 -6.76 1.04 -7.04
N HIS A 192 -5.65 1.78 -7.21
CA HIS A 192 -5.61 3.23 -7.10
C HIS A 192 -5.78 3.90 -8.48
N SER A 193 -6.96 3.64 -9.10
CA SER A 193 -7.29 4.17 -10.42
C SER A 193 -8.68 4.82 -10.42
N TYR A 194 -8.77 6.05 -10.93
CA TYR A 194 -10.06 6.71 -11.17
C TYR A 194 -10.94 5.93 -12.13
N VAL A 195 -10.34 5.25 -13.12
CA VAL A 195 -11.08 4.40 -14.07
C VAL A 195 -11.72 3.23 -13.32
N LEU A 196 -10.98 2.58 -12.42
CA LEU A 196 -11.53 1.51 -11.60
C LEU A 196 -12.64 2.04 -10.67
N GLY A 197 -12.43 3.19 -10.02
CA GLY A 197 -13.44 3.84 -9.19
C GLY A 197 -14.74 4.10 -9.95
N LEU A 198 -14.62 4.59 -11.20
CA LEU A 198 -15.77 4.77 -12.08
C LEU A 198 -16.44 3.44 -12.41
N MET A 199 -15.67 2.42 -12.78
CA MET A 199 -16.20 1.09 -13.08
C MET A 199 -16.95 0.48 -11.88
N MET A 200 -16.45 0.67 -10.66
CA MET A 200 -17.10 0.17 -9.44
C MET A 200 -18.33 0.99 -9.03
N SER A 201 -18.41 2.26 -9.42
CA SER A 201 -19.57 3.11 -9.16
C SER A 201 -20.78 2.79 -10.07
N VAL A 202 -20.53 2.22 -11.26
CA VAL A 202 -21.59 1.85 -12.20
C VAL A 202 -22.58 0.83 -11.62
N PRO A 203 -22.17 -0.29 -11.00
CA PRO A 203 -23.10 -1.20 -10.33
C PRO A 203 -23.94 -0.51 -9.25
N VAL A 204 -23.35 0.39 -8.47
CA VAL A 204 -24.07 1.18 -7.45
C VAL A 204 -25.14 2.04 -8.10
N TRP A 205 -24.79 2.75 -9.16
CA TRP A 205 -25.74 3.52 -9.96
C TRP A 205 -26.89 2.65 -10.48
N LEU A 206 -26.59 1.51 -11.12
CA LEU A 206 -27.59 0.63 -11.70
C LEU A 206 -28.53 0.05 -10.64
N ILE A 207 -27.98 -0.49 -9.54
CA ILE A 207 -28.78 -1.06 -8.43
C ILE A 207 -29.68 0.01 -7.81
N ALA A 208 -29.14 1.19 -7.52
CA ALA A 208 -29.90 2.30 -6.98
C ALA A 208 -30.98 2.78 -7.97
N SER A 209 -30.70 2.81 -9.28
CA SER A 209 -31.66 3.16 -10.31
C SER A 209 -32.82 2.18 -10.41
N LEU A 210 -32.52 0.89 -10.30
CA LEU A 210 -33.56 -0.16 -10.28
C LEU A 210 -34.44 -0.08 -9.02
N ALA A 211 -33.85 0.28 -7.88
CA ALA A 211 -34.55 0.37 -6.62
C ALA A 211 -35.36 1.66 -6.45
N ALA A 212 -34.86 2.80 -6.96
CA ALA A 212 -35.40 4.14 -6.66
C ALA A 212 -35.71 5.01 -7.91
N GLY A 213 -35.39 4.48 -9.09
CA GLY A 213 -35.52 5.22 -10.33
C GLY A 213 -34.25 5.95 -10.74
N TRP A 214 -34.13 6.18 -12.05
CA TRP A 214 -32.93 6.76 -12.69
C TRP A 214 -32.58 8.16 -12.19
N HIS A 215 -33.57 8.95 -11.83
CA HIS A 215 -33.43 10.32 -11.31
C HIS A 215 -32.76 10.38 -9.92
N ILE A 216 -32.68 9.26 -9.22
CA ILE A 216 -32.00 9.14 -7.91
C ILE A 216 -30.73 8.31 -8.04
N GLY A 217 -30.76 7.20 -8.79
CA GLY A 217 -29.69 6.23 -8.86
C GLY A 217 -28.33 6.81 -9.25
N TRP A 218 -28.31 7.79 -10.17
CA TRP A 218 -27.06 8.44 -10.56
C TRP A 218 -26.35 9.19 -9.42
N LEU A 219 -27.10 9.72 -8.44
CA LEU A 219 -26.53 10.38 -7.26
C LEU A 219 -25.75 9.38 -6.40
N TYR A 220 -26.27 8.17 -6.22
CA TYR A 220 -25.56 7.13 -5.46
C TYR A 220 -24.28 6.67 -6.18
N GLY A 221 -24.36 6.50 -7.50
CA GLY A 221 -23.16 6.22 -8.31
C GLY A 221 -22.11 7.34 -8.20
N LEU A 222 -22.55 8.59 -8.26
CA LEU A 222 -21.66 9.75 -8.12
C LEU A 222 -21.03 9.81 -6.73
N ILE A 223 -21.78 9.58 -5.66
CA ILE A 223 -21.27 9.54 -4.29
C ILE A 223 -20.22 8.44 -4.12
N ALA A 224 -20.49 7.26 -4.65
CA ALA A 224 -19.53 6.15 -4.64
C ALA A 224 -18.24 6.51 -5.39
N PHE A 225 -18.36 7.06 -6.60
CA PHE A 225 -17.21 7.50 -7.38
C PHE A 225 -16.40 8.57 -6.65
N LEU A 226 -17.05 9.63 -6.14
CA LEU A 226 -16.35 10.72 -5.46
C LEU A 226 -15.73 10.29 -4.14
N GLY A 227 -16.36 9.37 -3.39
CA GLY A 227 -15.73 8.77 -2.21
C GLY A 227 -14.43 8.06 -2.55
N PHE A 228 -14.41 7.29 -3.64
CA PHE A 228 -13.20 6.65 -4.16
C PHE A 228 -12.17 7.67 -4.66
N ALA A 229 -12.62 8.66 -5.42
CA ALA A 229 -11.76 9.65 -6.04
C ALA A 229 -11.07 10.58 -5.02
N VAL A 230 -11.74 10.95 -3.92
CA VAL A 230 -11.13 11.79 -2.89
C VAL A 230 -9.94 11.08 -2.23
N HIS A 231 -10.05 9.78 -1.96
CA HIS A 231 -8.93 8.99 -1.44
C HIS A 231 -7.70 9.05 -2.37
N LEU A 232 -7.91 8.81 -3.68
CA LEU A 232 -6.81 8.90 -4.65
C LEU A 232 -6.21 10.30 -4.73
N THR A 233 -7.03 11.32 -4.57
CA THR A 233 -6.59 12.72 -4.60
C THR A 233 -5.76 13.06 -3.35
N GLU A 234 -6.15 12.55 -2.19
CA GLU A 234 -5.37 12.68 -0.94
C GLU A 234 -4.03 11.97 -1.08
N ASP A 235 -4.02 10.77 -1.58
CA ASP A 235 -2.81 9.99 -1.85
C ASP A 235 -1.84 10.69 -2.81
N LEU A 236 -2.38 11.39 -3.80
CA LEU A 236 -1.58 12.16 -4.76
C LEU A 236 -0.82 13.31 -4.10
N THR A 237 -1.28 13.83 -2.96
CA THR A 237 -0.57 14.87 -2.21
C THR A 237 0.77 14.40 -1.64
N GLY A 238 0.93 13.11 -1.41
CA GLY A 238 2.17 12.47 -0.97
C GLY A 238 3.22 12.38 -2.09
N HIS A 239 4.29 11.63 -1.86
CA HIS A 239 5.38 11.44 -2.82
C HIS A 239 5.23 10.19 -3.69
N MET A 240 4.50 9.17 -3.23
CA MET A 240 4.47 7.85 -3.89
C MET A 240 3.70 7.83 -5.21
N GLY A 241 2.75 8.73 -5.40
CA GLY A 241 1.89 8.72 -6.59
C GLY A 241 1.10 7.42 -6.76
N GLY A 242 0.68 7.11 -8.00
CA GLY A 242 -0.09 5.90 -8.29
C GLY A 242 -0.41 5.70 -9.76
N SER A 243 -1.10 4.62 -10.09
CA SER A 243 -1.53 4.27 -11.45
C SER A 243 -2.94 4.83 -11.74
N LEU A 244 -3.09 6.15 -11.66
CA LEU A 244 -4.39 6.85 -11.62
C LEU A 244 -5.35 6.53 -12.79
N LEU A 245 -4.83 6.14 -13.95
CA LEU A 245 -5.62 5.87 -15.16
C LEU A 245 -5.51 4.41 -15.63
N TRP A 246 -5.06 3.50 -14.75
CA TRP A 246 -5.05 2.07 -15.07
C TRP A 246 -6.47 1.58 -15.38
N PRO A 247 -6.71 0.67 -16.33
CA PRO A 247 -5.75 0.00 -17.24
C PRO A 247 -5.43 0.78 -18.51
N ILE A 248 -6.01 1.97 -18.73
CA ILE A 248 -5.86 2.75 -19.97
C ILE A 248 -4.41 3.24 -20.09
N VAL A 249 -3.85 3.78 -19.01
CA VAL A 249 -2.47 4.25 -18.95
C VAL A 249 -1.74 3.44 -17.87
N LYS A 250 -0.74 2.65 -18.26
CA LYS A 250 0.02 1.77 -17.35
C LYS A 250 1.06 2.50 -16.51
N PRO A 251 1.84 3.49 -17.02
CA PRO A 251 2.83 4.20 -16.25
C PRO A 251 2.23 4.85 -14.99
N ARG A 252 2.97 4.74 -13.89
CA ARG A 252 2.63 5.44 -12.64
C ARG A 252 2.96 6.92 -12.77
N CYS A 253 2.15 7.77 -12.18
CA CYS A 253 2.52 9.16 -11.95
C CYS A 253 3.19 9.30 -10.58
N ASN A 254 4.10 10.26 -10.46
CA ASN A 254 4.65 10.66 -9.17
C ASN A 254 3.60 11.47 -8.38
N GLY A 255 3.70 11.43 -7.06
CA GLY A 255 2.89 12.30 -6.21
C GLY A 255 3.40 13.76 -6.27
N LEU A 256 2.56 14.65 -5.76
CA LEU A 256 2.84 16.09 -5.73
C LEU A 256 3.86 16.49 -4.67
N ASN A 257 4.19 15.57 -3.76
CA ASN A 257 5.16 15.77 -2.68
C ASN A 257 4.88 17.01 -1.79
N LEU A 258 3.60 17.30 -1.57
CA LEU A 258 3.17 18.43 -0.73
C LEU A 258 3.34 18.10 0.75
N PHE A 259 3.00 16.87 1.15
CA PHE A 259 3.06 16.41 2.53
C PHE A 259 3.67 15.00 2.60
N LYS A 260 4.35 14.71 3.72
CA LYS A 260 4.71 13.33 4.06
C LYS A 260 3.50 12.63 4.67
N ALA A 261 3.26 11.37 4.33
CA ALA A 261 2.17 10.57 4.90
C ALA A 261 2.22 10.50 6.44
N SER A 262 3.40 10.61 7.03
CA SER A 262 3.63 10.67 8.48
C SER A 262 3.50 12.07 9.10
N ASN A 263 3.09 13.10 8.34
CA ASN A 263 2.96 14.45 8.89
C ASN A 263 1.69 14.56 9.77
N PRO A 264 1.82 14.63 11.12
CA PRO A 264 0.68 14.62 12.02
C PRO A 264 -0.21 15.86 11.87
N HIS A 265 0.36 17.01 11.50
CA HIS A 265 -0.41 18.25 11.32
C HIS A 265 -1.28 18.18 10.07
N ALA A 266 -0.75 17.66 8.96
CA ALA A 266 -1.52 17.47 7.74
C ALA A 266 -2.66 16.47 7.95
N ASN A 267 -2.37 15.31 8.54
CA ASN A 267 -3.36 14.28 8.82
C ASN A 267 -4.46 14.79 9.76
N PHE A 268 -4.08 15.45 10.87
CA PHE A 268 -5.05 16.06 11.79
C PHE A 268 -5.92 17.11 11.09
N SER A 269 -5.34 17.96 10.25
CA SER A 269 -6.09 19.02 9.56
C SER A 269 -7.11 18.45 8.57
N ILE A 270 -6.73 17.39 7.83
CA ILE A 270 -7.62 16.71 6.88
C ILE A 270 -8.76 16.01 7.65
N ASP A 271 -8.44 15.26 8.70
CA ASP A 271 -9.44 14.56 9.51
C ASP A 271 -10.38 15.54 10.21
N TYR A 272 -9.85 16.65 10.76
CA TYR A 272 -10.66 17.68 11.39
C TYR A 272 -11.62 18.34 10.39
N ALA A 273 -11.11 18.73 9.21
CA ALA A 273 -11.95 19.28 8.15
C ALA A 273 -13.04 18.29 7.71
N ALA A 274 -12.72 17.00 7.58
CA ALA A 274 -13.68 15.97 7.26
C ALA A 274 -14.78 15.84 8.31
N VAL A 275 -14.43 15.88 9.61
CA VAL A 275 -15.39 15.81 10.72
C VAL A 275 -16.30 17.05 10.76
N VAL A 276 -15.75 18.25 10.51
CA VAL A 276 -16.54 19.48 10.48
C VAL A 276 -17.54 19.52 9.32
N LEU A 277 -17.22 18.84 8.20
CA LEU A 277 -18.07 18.79 7.01
C LEU A 277 -19.17 17.71 7.07
N ILE A 278 -19.05 16.71 7.96
CA ILE A 278 -20.09 15.68 8.19
C ILE A 278 -21.21 16.20 9.09
#